data_1a1e241c52fc4169aa6c397ec9f5e867
#
_entry.id   1a1e241c52fc4169aa6c397ec9f5e867
#
_cell.length_a   1.000
_cell.length_b   1.000
_cell.length_c   1.000
_cell.angle_alpha   90.00
_cell.angle_beta   90.00
_cell.angle_gamma   90.00
#
_symmetry.space_group_name_H-M   'P 1'
#
loop_
_entity.id
_entity.type
_entity.pdbx_description
1 polymer ?
#
loop_
_entity_poly.entity_id
_entity_poly.type
_entity_poly.pdbx_seq_one_letter_code
_entity_poly.pdbx_strand_id
1 'polypeptide(L)'
;MKKHQISADFLSIEKVQKIIERKQKIELSAEAMEAVKKCRDYLDKKALESKEPIYGVTTGFGSLCNKHISAEDLSTLQRNLVISHACGVGEEVPQEIVQIMLLMKIQSLSYGHSGVQPDTIQRLVDFYNKGVYPVVYQQGSLGASGDLAPLAHLSLPLIGMGEVYYRNKKYSSADINEKFGWKPITLKSKEGLALLNGTQFMSSYAVWLLIKARKLSWLADIVGAVSLEAFDGRIEPFNMLVHIVRPHAGQITTAAHFTQLLEGSEIIAQHKEHVQDPYSFRCIPQVHGASKDAIEHVQHVVETEINSVTDNPTVFPDEDIIVSAGNFHGQPLALVLDFLSIAMAELGNISERRIYQLISGKRGLPSFLVKNPGLNSGFMIPQYAAASIVNQNKAFTMPCSTDSIESSQGQEDHVSMGANAATKCYLVVNNVVKILGIELFNAAQALDFRRPLKTSEFLEEFVKCYREFVPFVENDTYMHELIRKSIDFINGVRVVM
;
A
#
# COMPACT_ATOMS: atom_id res chain seq x y z
N MET A 1 17.25 18.23 -10.67
CA MET A 1 16.74 17.83 -9.32
C MET A 1 17.81 17.04 -8.60
N LYS A 2 17.97 17.27 -7.29
CA LYS A 2 18.90 16.49 -6.46
C LYS A 2 18.40 15.03 -6.40
N LYS A 3 19.30 14.06 -6.64
CA LYS A 3 18.97 12.65 -6.51
C LYS A 3 18.81 12.27 -5.04
N HIS A 4 17.97 11.26 -4.75
CA HIS A 4 17.93 10.68 -3.43
C HIS A 4 19.10 9.69 -3.27
N GLN A 5 19.86 9.85 -2.19
CA GLN A 5 20.95 8.94 -1.83
C GLN A 5 20.38 7.74 -1.09
N ILE A 6 20.57 6.54 -1.65
CA ILE A 6 20.31 5.28 -0.96
C ILE A 6 21.47 5.03 0.01
N SER A 7 21.18 4.93 1.28
CA SER A 7 22.16 4.79 2.35
C SER A 7 21.58 3.93 3.48
N ALA A 8 22.36 3.75 4.55
CA ALA A 8 21.90 3.13 5.80
C ALA A 8 21.02 4.07 6.66
N ASP A 9 20.77 5.31 6.24
CA ASP A 9 19.90 6.23 6.94
C ASP A 9 18.45 5.73 6.92
N PHE A 10 17.74 5.95 8.02
CA PHE A 10 16.35 5.53 8.16
C PHE A 10 15.46 6.11 7.03
N LEU A 11 14.75 5.22 6.36
CA LEU A 11 13.82 5.51 5.28
C LEU A 11 12.39 5.46 5.84
N SER A 12 11.74 6.63 6.03
CA SER A 12 10.34 6.69 6.47
C SER A 12 9.36 6.59 5.30
N ILE A 13 8.09 6.28 5.61
CA ILE A 13 7.00 6.26 4.60
C ILE A 13 6.86 7.61 3.92
N GLU A 14 6.97 8.73 4.66
CA GLU A 14 6.91 10.08 4.09
C GLU A 14 8.06 10.36 3.12
N LYS A 15 9.25 9.83 3.41
CA LYS A 15 10.41 9.96 2.53
C LYS A 15 10.19 9.18 1.25
N VAL A 16 9.68 7.94 1.33
CA VAL A 16 9.31 7.14 0.16
C VAL A 16 8.24 7.86 -0.66
N GLN A 17 7.17 8.35 -0.03
CA GLN A 17 6.12 9.12 -0.69
C GLN A 17 6.68 10.31 -1.48
N LYS A 18 7.56 11.11 -0.86
CA LYS A 18 8.23 12.25 -1.52
C LYS A 18 9.07 11.83 -2.72
N ILE A 19 9.79 10.71 -2.63
CA ILE A 19 10.61 10.18 -3.73
C ILE A 19 9.71 9.82 -4.92
N ILE A 20 8.61 9.11 -4.68
CA ILE A 20 7.67 8.65 -5.71
C ILE A 20 6.92 9.83 -6.34
N GLU A 21 6.27 10.69 -5.54
CA GLU A 21 5.46 11.81 -6.03
C GLU A 21 6.27 12.82 -6.83
N ARG A 22 7.52 13.08 -6.42
CA ARG A 22 8.42 13.99 -7.13
C ARG A 22 9.16 13.32 -8.30
N LYS A 23 8.91 12.03 -8.54
CA LYS A 23 9.64 11.24 -9.55
C LYS A 23 11.16 11.42 -9.41
N GLN A 24 11.64 11.41 -8.16
CA GLN A 24 13.02 11.69 -7.83
C GLN A 24 13.89 10.53 -8.27
N LYS A 25 14.99 10.81 -8.97
CA LYS A 25 16.01 9.81 -9.28
C LYS A 25 16.76 9.41 -8.02
N ILE A 26 17.27 8.20 -8.01
CA ILE A 26 18.03 7.62 -6.90
C ILE A 26 19.46 7.32 -7.34
N GLU A 27 20.38 7.25 -6.37
CA GLU A 27 21.74 6.73 -6.55
C GLU A 27 22.22 6.14 -5.22
N LEU A 28 23.12 5.18 -5.31
CA LEU A 28 23.76 4.63 -4.11
C LEU A 28 24.74 5.64 -3.54
N SER A 29 24.78 5.77 -2.21
CA SER A 29 25.86 6.53 -1.55
C SER A 29 27.20 5.81 -1.74
N ALA A 30 28.29 6.53 -1.53
CA ALA A 30 29.64 5.93 -1.62
C ALA A 30 29.80 4.81 -0.59
N GLU A 31 29.28 5.01 0.62
CA GLU A 31 29.32 4.04 1.72
C GLU A 31 28.50 2.78 1.39
N ALA A 32 27.30 2.94 0.80
CA ALA A 32 26.48 1.81 0.38
C ALA A 32 27.15 0.99 -0.73
N MET A 33 27.76 1.65 -1.72
CA MET A 33 28.50 0.98 -2.78
C MET A 33 29.71 0.23 -2.24
N GLU A 34 30.44 0.81 -1.28
CA GLU A 34 31.59 0.17 -0.64
C GLU A 34 31.15 -1.05 0.20
N ALA A 35 30.05 -0.95 0.94
CA ALA A 35 29.49 -2.07 1.70
C ALA A 35 29.09 -3.24 0.79
N VAL A 36 28.42 -2.96 -0.34
CA VAL A 36 28.05 -3.96 -1.36
C VAL A 36 29.30 -4.64 -1.92
N LYS A 37 30.31 -3.86 -2.30
CA LYS A 37 31.56 -4.38 -2.85
C LYS A 37 32.30 -5.25 -1.83
N LYS A 38 32.46 -4.77 -0.60
CA LYS A 38 33.11 -5.50 0.49
C LYS A 38 32.44 -6.86 0.74
N CYS A 39 31.12 -6.87 0.79
CA CYS A 39 30.35 -8.10 0.97
C CYS A 39 30.55 -9.08 -0.19
N ARG A 40 30.56 -8.59 -1.44
CA ARG A 40 30.78 -9.43 -2.62
C ARG A 40 32.19 -10.01 -2.64
N ASP A 41 33.20 -9.18 -2.41
CA ASP A 41 34.61 -9.59 -2.39
C ASP A 41 34.86 -10.65 -1.29
N TYR A 42 34.28 -10.46 -0.11
CA TYR A 42 34.31 -11.44 0.98
C TYR A 42 33.70 -12.78 0.56
N LEU A 43 32.50 -12.73 -0.05
CA LEU A 43 31.76 -13.94 -0.44
C LEU A 43 32.50 -14.70 -1.56
N ASP A 44 33.08 -13.99 -2.54
CA ASP A 44 33.89 -14.58 -3.62
C ASP A 44 35.12 -15.31 -3.04
N LYS A 45 35.80 -14.70 -2.06
CA LYS A 45 36.92 -15.32 -1.35
C LYS A 45 36.49 -16.57 -0.58
N LYS A 46 35.42 -16.49 0.21
CA LYS A 46 34.89 -17.62 0.99
C LYS A 46 34.45 -18.79 0.11
N ALA A 47 33.82 -18.51 -1.03
CA ALA A 47 33.41 -19.54 -1.98
C ALA A 47 34.58 -20.34 -2.58
N LEU A 48 35.76 -19.70 -2.71
CA LEU A 48 36.99 -20.33 -3.20
C LEU A 48 37.75 -21.09 -2.10
N GLU A 49 37.76 -20.57 -0.88
CA GLU A 49 38.57 -21.10 0.22
C GLU A 49 37.89 -22.20 1.04
N SER A 50 36.53 -22.19 1.08
CA SER A 50 35.80 -23.12 1.91
C SER A 50 35.83 -24.55 1.35
N LYS A 51 36.21 -25.48 2.22
CA LYS A 51 36.11 -26.93 1.94
C LYS A 51 34.74 -27.50 2.28
N GLU A 52 33.97 -26.82 3.08
CA GLU A 52 32.63 -27.22 3.48
C GLU A 52 31.55 -26.53 2.63
N PRO A 53 30.42 -27.18 2.38
CA PRO A 53 29.32 -26.58 1.66
C PRO A 53 28.76 -25.36 2.41
N ILE A 54 28.59 -24.25 1.71
CA ILE A 54 27.94 -23.04 2.24
C ILE A 54 26.56 -22.93 1.60
N TYR A 55 25.50 -22.95 2.42
CA TYR A 55 24.12 -22.90 1.93
C TYR A 55 23.89 -21.72 0.98
N GLY A 56 23.33 -22.00 -0.19
CA GLY A 56 22.98 -20.99 -1.18
C GLY A 56 24.17 -20.31 -1.86
N VAL A 57 25.41 -20.64 -1.50
CA VAL A 57 26.65 -20.16 -2.12
C VAL A 57 27.31 -21.24 -2.97
N THR A 58 27.52 -22.42 -2.39
CA THR A 58 28.10 -23.60 -3.06
C THR A 58 27.18 -24.83 -3.06
N THR A 59 25.93 -24.65 -2.63
CA THR A 59 24.91 -25.72 -2.61
C THR A 59 23.66 -25.35 -3.40
N GLY A 60 22.79 -26.35 -3.63
CA GLY A 60 21.40 -26.11 -4.03
C GLY A 60 20.59 -25.39 -2.95
N PHE A 61 19.28 -25.22 -3.19
CA PHE A 61 18.38 -24.39 -2.38
C PHE A 61 17.24 -25.22 -1.78
N GLY A 62 16.63 -24.71 -0.69
CA GLY A 62 15.51 -25.34 -0.03
C GLY A 62 15.82 -26.79 0.36
N SER A 63 14.98 -27.73 -0.02
CA SER A 63 15.20 -29.17 0.21
C SER A 63 16.44 -29.77 -0.51
N LEU A 64 17.02 -29.03 -1.47
CA LEU A 64 18.22 -29.42 -2.21
C LEU A 64 19.52 -28.90 -1.57
N CYS A 65 19.48 -28.36 -0.36
CA CYS A 65 20.60 -27.73 0.34
C CYS A 65 21.81 -28.64 0.53
N ASN A 66 21.65 -29.95 0.51
CA ASN A 66 22.72 -30.98 0.65
C ASN A 66 23.40 -31.35 -0.70
N LYS A 67 22.98 -30.72 -1.81
CA LYS A 67 23.59 -30.98 -3.12
C LYS A 67 24.71 -29.97 -3.37
N HIS A 68 25.96 -30.42 -3.38
CA HIS A 68 27.10 -29.60 -3.74
C HIS A 68 27.10 -29.28 -5.24
N ILE A 69 27.40 -28.03 -5.61
CA ILE A 69 27.45 -27.53 -6.99
C ILE A 69 28.90 -27.18 -7.33
N SER A 70 29.34 -27.55 -8.50
CA SER A 70 30.70 -27.25 -8.99
C SER A 70 30.85 -25.73 -9.22
N ALA A 71 32.05 -25.19 -9.11
CA ALA A 71 32.32 -23.79 -9.35
C ALA A 71 31.92 -23.33 -10.77
N GLU A 72 32.04 -24.23 -11.75
CA GLU A 72 31.68 -24.00 -13.15
C GLU A 72 30.16 -23.84 -13.35
N ASP A 73 29.35 -24.54 -12.53
CA ASP A 73 27.90 -24.57 -12.63
C ASP A 73 27.20 -23.50 -11.78
N LEU A 74 27.91 -22.80 -10.89
CA LEU A 74 27.31 -21.83 -9.98
C LEU A 74 26.51 -20.74 -10.70
N SER A 75 27.03 -20.18 -11.80
CA SER A 75 26.31 -19.15 -12.56
C SER A 75 25.07 -19.70 -13.24
N THR A 76 25.15 -20.92 -13.79
CA THR A 76 24.01 -21.63 -14.37
C THR A 76 22.93 -21.90 -13.33
N LEU A 77 23.33 -22.32 -12.12
CA LEU A 77 22.42 -22.50 -11.00
C LEU A 77 21.66 -21.22 -10.65
N GLN A 78 22.34 -20.07 -10.52
CA GLN A 78 21.72 -18.79 -10.18
C GLN A 78 20.73 -18.35 -11.27
N ARG A 79 21.11 -18.50 -12.55
CA ARG A 79 20.22 -18.23 -13.68
C ARG A 79 18.98 -19.14 -13.66
N ASN A 80 19.17 -20.44 -13.46
CA ASN A 80 18.08 -21.42 -13.41
C ASN A 80 17.12 -21.14 -12.26
N LEU A 81 17.63 -20.70 -11.11
CA LEU A 81 16.82 -20.31 -9.97
C LEU A 81 15.86 -19.16 -10.36
N VAL A 82 16.36 -18.09 -10.96
CA VAL A 82 15.53 -16.96 -11.40
C VAL A 82 14.45 -17.40 -12.40
N ILE A 83 14.84 -18.21 -13.39
CA ILE A 83 13.93 -18.65 -14.46
C ILE A 83 12.83 -19.57 -13.92
N SER A 84 13.20 -20.58 -13.10
CA SER A 84 12.25 -21.58 -12.60
C SER A 84 11.27 -21.01 -11.57
N HIS A 85 11.64 -19.96 -10.86
CA HIS A 85 10.80 -19.30 -9.85
C HIS A 85 9.90 -18.20 -10.45
N ALA A 86 10.14 -17.75 -11.67
CA ALA A 86 9.29 -16.79 -12.35
C ALA A 86 8.02 -17.48 -12.91
N CYS A 87 7.17 -17.95 -12.02
CA CYS A 87 5.97 -18.74 -12.31
C CYS A 87 4.67 -18.08 -11.83
N GLY A 88 4.71 -16.76 -11.57
CA GLY A 88 3.55 -15.98 -11.15
C GLY A 88 2.45 -15.94 -12.21
N VAL A 89 1.20 -15.87 -11.76
CA VAL A 89 -0.02 -15.85 -12.60
C VAL A 89 -1.02 -14.79 -12.12
N GLY A 90 -2.15 -14.68 -12.79
CA GLY A 90 -3.21 -13.72 -12.48
C GLY A 90 -2.94 -12.34 -13.05
N GLU A 91 -3.51 -11.34 -12.42
CA GLU A 91 -3.38 -9.94 -12.84
C GLU A 91 -1.95 -9.42 -12.63
N GLU A 92 -1.54 -8.49 -13.48
CA GLU A 92 -0.26 -7.82 -13.34
C GLU A 92 -0.27 -6.89 -12.11
N VAL A 93 0.87 -6.79 -11.45
CA VAL A 93 1.09 -5.82 -10.37
C VAL A 93 1.11 -4.40 -10.96
N PRO A 94 0.37 -3.43 -10.38
CA PRO A 94 0.41 -2.05 -10.85
C PRO A 94 1.83 -1.50 -10.91
N GLN A 95 2.15 -0.77 -11.99
CA GLN A 95 3.52 -0.25 -12.22
C GLN A 95 4.00 0.64 -11.08
N GLU A 96 3.11 1.37 -10.42
CA GLU A 96 3.44 2.19 -9.25
C GLU A 96 3.94 1.34 -8.06
N ILE A 97 3.39 0.13 -7.88
CA ILE A 97 3.86 -0.82 -6.86
C ILE A 97 5.19 -1.45 -7.29
N VAL A 98 5.35 -1.82 -8.56
CA VAL A 98 6.63 -2.34 -9.09
C VAL A 98 7.75 -1.30 -8.96
N GLN A 99 7.46 -0.01 -9.13
CA GLN A 99 8.40 1.06 -8.85
C GLN A 99 8.87 1.04 -7.39
N ILE A 100 7.93 0.85 -6.45
CA ILE A 100 8.26 0.72 -5.02
C ILE A 100 9.05 -0.57 -4.78
N MET A 101 8.70 -1.69 -5.44
CA MET A 101 9.45 -2.96 -5.32
C MET A 101 10.93 -2.80 -5.71
N LEU A 102 11.21 -2.10 -6.81
CA LEU A 102 12.60 -1.78 -7.20
C LEU A 102 13.30 -0.96 -6.11
N LEU A 103 12.65 0.08 -5.58
CA LEU A 103 13.21 0.92 -4.53
C LEU A 103 13.50 0.11 -3.26
N MET A 104 12.55 -0.71 -2.81
CA MET A 104 12.72 -1.54 -1.60
C MET A 104 13.79 -2.61 -1.78
N LYS A 105 13.87 -3.25 -2.97
CA LYS A 105 14.93 -4.23 -3.25
C LYS A 105 16.32 -3.56 -3.28
N ILE A 106 16.45 -2.40 -3.91
CA ILE A 106 17.70 -1.63 -3.92
C ILE A 106 18.10 -1.23 -2.49
N GLN A 107 17.14 -0.74 -1.67
CA GLN A 107 17.40 -0.37 -0.28
C GLN A 107 17.92 -1.56 0.52
N SER A 108 17.26 -2.71 0.47
CA SER A 108 17.68 -3.91 1.21
C SER A 108 19.05 -4.41 0.78
N LEU A 109 19.33 -4.43 -0.53
CA LEU A 109 20.64 -4.86 -1.06
C LEU A 109 21.79 -3.88 -0.71
N SER A 110 21.48 -2.59 -0.53
CA SER A 110 22.46 -1.53 -0.27
C SER A 110 23.15 -1.64 1.10
N TYR A 111 22.56 -2.39 2.03
CA TYR A 111 23.17 -2.60 3.37
C TYR A 111 24.42 -3.48 3.35
N GLY A 112 24.74 -4.15 2.23
CA GLY A 112 25.99 -4.90 2.09
C GLY A 112 26.02 -6.24 2.84
N HIS A 113 24.86 -6.89 3.01
CA HIS A 113 24.74 -8.21 3.64
C HIS A 113 24.24 -9.31 2.71
N SER A 114 23.98 -8.99 1.45
CA SER A 114 23.34 -9.91 0.49
C SER A 114 24.33 -10.53 -0.52
N GLY A 115 25.51 -9.97 -0.68
CA GLY A 115 26.55 -10.50 -1.57
C GLY A 115 26.27 -10.35 -3.06
N VAL A 116 25.51 -9.34 -3.47
CA VAL A 116 25.29 -9.02 -4.90
C VAL A 116 26.51 -8.29 -5.49
N GLN A 117 26.70 -8.41 -6.81
CA GLN A 117 27.69 -7.62 -7.54
C GLN A 117 27.28 -6.14 -7.59
N PRO A 118 28.23 -5.19 -7.60
CA PRO A 118 27.93 -3.79 -7.86
C PRO A 118 27.12 -3.54 -9.14
N ASP A 119 27.39 -4.28 -10.21
CA ASP A 119 26.68 -4.17 -11.49
C ASP A 119 25.20 -4.60 -11.38
N THR A 120 24.89 -5.57 -10.53
CA THR A 120 23.53 -6.05 -10.31
C THR A 120 22.67 -4.98 -9.65
N ILE A 121 23.13 -4.41 -8.54
CA ILE A 121 22.39 -3.37 -7.84
C ILE A 121 22.33 -2.08 -8.66
N GLN A 122 23.41 -1.72 -9.38
CA GLN A 122 23.42 -0.56 -10.27
C GLN A 122 22.38 -0.71 -11.39
N ARG A 123 22.21 -1.89 -11.97
CA ARG A 123 21.20 -2.13 -13.00
C ARG A 123 19.77 -1.96 -12.47
N LEU A 124 19.49 -2.36 -11.22
CA LEU A 124 18.20 -2.08 -10.57
C LEU A 124 17.98 -0.57 -10.41
N VAL A 125 19.02 0.18 -10.02
CA VAL A 125 18.99 1.65 -9.97
C VAL A 125 18.73 2.24 -11.36
N ASP A 126 19.32 1.69 -12.41
CA ASP A 126 19.09 2.14 -13.78
C ASP A 126 17.65 1.86 -14.23
N PHE A 127 17.08 0.70 -13.89
CA PHE A 127 15.68 0.39 -14.16
C PHE A 127 14.76 1.43 -13.50
N TYR A 128 14.96 1.69 -12.22
CA TYR A 128 14.20 2.70 -11.49
C TYR A 128 14.30 4.09 -12.15
N ASN A 129 15.53 4.55 -12.40
CA ASN A 129 15.80 5.89 -12.91
C ASN A 129 15.36 6.12 -14.36
N LYS A 130 15.28 5.07 -15.16
CA LYS A 130 14.81 5.11 -16.56
C LYS A 130 13.31 4.87 -16.67
N GLY A 131 12.63 4.46 -15.60
CA GLY A 131 11.22 4.07 -15.63
C GLY A 131 10.99 2.78 -16.41
N VAL A 132 11.90 1.83 -16.26
CA VAL A 132 11.81 0.46 -16.80
C VAL A 132 11.30 -0.42 -15.67
N TYR A 133 10.02 -0.81 -15.74
CA TYR A 133 9.36 -1.57 -14.67
C TYR A 133 9.11 -3.01 -15.15
N PRO A 134 9.75 -4.02 -14.53
CA PRO A 134 9.49 -5.42 -14.84
C PRO A 134 8.01 -5.79 -14.72
N VAL A 135 7.53 -6.68 -15.58
CA VAL A 135 6.18 -7.25 -15.45
C VAL A 135 6.20 -8.30 -14.34
N VAL A 136 5.39 -8.08 -13.32
CA VAL A 136 5.24 -8.94 -12.14
C VAL A 136 3.77 -9.32 -12.01
N TYR A 137 3.47 -10.51 -11.51
CA TYR A 137 2.10 -11.00 -11.32
C TYR A 137 1.72 -11.09 -9.85
N GLN A 138 0.43 -10.93 -9.56
CA GLN A 138 -0.07 -10.82 -8.19
C GLN A 138 -0.13 -12.16 -7.45
N GLN A 139 -0.23 -13.28 -8.16
CA GLN A 139 -0.39 -14.61 -7.57
C GLN A 139 0.87 -15.47 -7.78
N GLY A 140 1.29 -16.20 -6.76
CA GLY A 140 2.44 -17.11 -6.84
C GLY A 140 3.35 -17.11 -5.62
N SER A 141 3.13 -16.23 -4.61
CA SER A 141 3.91 -16.21 -3.37
C SER A 141 3.10 -16.78 -2.21
N LEU A 142 3.70 -17.72 -1.47
CA LEU A 142 3.24 -18.21 -0.16
C LEU A 142 3.81 -17.38 1.00
N GLY A 143 4.82 -16.55 0.73
CA GLY A 143 5.61 -15.92 1.77
C GLY A 143 6.45 -16.93 2.57
N ALA A 144 6.83 -18.04 1.96
CA ALA A 144 7.63 -19.12 2.56
C ALA A 144 9.07 -18.66 2.79
N SER A 145 9.80 -18.43 1.68
CA SER A 145 11.14 -17.82 1.70
C SER A 145 11.08 -16.35 1.27
N GLY A 146 10.05 -15.63 1.73
CA GLY A 146 9.66 -14.34 1.21
C GLY A 146 8.87 -14.47 -0.10
N ASP A 147 9.00 -13.50 -0.97
CA ASP A 147 8.21 -13.30 -2.18
C ASP A 147 8.90 -13.88 -3.43
N LEU A 148 9.22 -15.20 -3.44
CA LEU A 148 10.06 -15.80 -4.47
C LEU A 148 9.58 -15.53 -5.90
N ALA A 149 8.36 -15.92 -6.25
CA ALA A 149 7.86 -15.80 -7.62
C ALA A 149 7.76 -14.34 -8.09
N PRO A 150 7.17 -13.39 -7.34
CA PRO A 150 7.16 -11.97 -7.73
C PRO A 150 8.56 -11.37 -7.90
N LEU A 151 9.49 -11.70 -7.00
CA LEU A 151 10.86 -11.19 -7.06
C LEU A 151 11.68 -11.86 -8.17
N ALA A 152 11.36 -13.10 -8.55
CA ALA A 152 11.92 -13.73 -9.74
C ALA A 152 11.50 -12.96 -11.01
N HIS A 153 10.20 -12.64 -11.15
CA HIS A 153 9.72 -11.80 -12.25
C HIS A 153 10.39 -10.41 -12.26
N LEU A 154 10.55 -9.77 -11.09
CA LEU A 154 11.28 -8.50 -10.96
C LEU A 154 12.72 -8.61 -11.50
N SER A 155 13.34 -9.79 -11.35
CA SER A 155 14.75 -10.04 -11.64
C SER A 155 15.03 -10.56 -13.06
N LEU A 156 14.02 -11.10 -13.77
CA LEU A 156 14.19 -11.64 -15.14
C LEU A 156 14.90 -10.65 -16.09
N PRO A 157 14.57 -9.33 -16.10
CA PRO A 157 15.19 -8.39 -17.02
C PRO A 157 16.69 -8.20 -16.78
N LEU A 158 17.20 -8.46 -15.57
CA LEU A 158 18.64 -8.42 -15.27
C LEU A 158 19.42 -9.41 -16.14
N ILE A 159 18.83 -10.60 -16.37
CA ILE A 159 19.42 -11.68 -17.18
C ILE A 159 18.94 -11.66 -18.64
N GLY A 160 18.26 -10.58 -19.06
CA GLY A 160 17.80 -10.40 -20.44
C GLY A 160 16.52 -11.16 -20.80
N MET A 161 15.73 -11.59 -19.83
CA MET A 161 14.50 -12.35 -20.02
C MET A 161 13.26 -11.60 -19.49
N GLY A 162 12.07 -12.10 -19.81
CA GLY A 162 10.81 -11.51 -19.37
C GLY A 162 10.45 -10.23 -20.12
N GLU A 163 9.47 -9.52 -19.59
CA GLU A 163 8.90 -8.31 -20.16
C GLU A 163 9.00 -7.14 -19.17
N VAL A 164 8.99 -5.93 -19.71
CA VAL A 164 9.02 -4.70 -18.93
C VAL A 164 8.07 -3.67 -19.50
N TYR A 165 7.56 -2.78 -18.66
CA TYR A 165 6.94 -1.54 -19.08
C TYR A 165 7.98 -0.44 -19.19
N TYR A 166 7.91 0.30 -20.30
CA TYR A 166 8.64 1.54 -20.51
C TYR A 166 7.73 2.55 -21.22
N ARG A 167 7.54 3.74 -20.62
CA ARG A 167 6.61 4.77 -21.12
C ARG A 167 5.20 4.23 -21.40
N ASN A 168 4.66 3.45 -20.48
CA ASN A 168 3.34 2.81 -20.53
C ASN A 168 3.15 1.83 -21.72
N LYS A 169 4.22 1.35 -22.31
CA LYS A 169 4.19 0.28 -23.32
C LYS A 169 5.01 -0.90 -22.85
N LYS A 170 4.55 -2.09 -23.21
CA LYS A 170 5.22 -3.35 -22.89
C LYS A 170 6.26 -3.68 -23.96
N TYR A 171 7.42 -4.12 -23.52
CA TYR A 171 8.56 -4.52 -24.37
C TYR A 171 9.15 -5.82 -23.83
N SER A 172 9.81 -6.58 -24.70
CA SER A 172 10.70 -7.63 -24.23
C SER A 172 11.92 -7.02 -23.52
N SER A 173 12.49 -7.74 -22.57
CA SER A 173 13.73 -7.29 -21.93
C SER A 173 14.90 -7.20 -22.92
N ALA A 174 14.91 -8.03 -23.96
CA ALA A 174 15.90 -7.96 -25.04
C ALA A 174 15.86 -6.62 -25.77
N ASP A 175 14.66 -6.17 -26.20
CA ASP A 175 14.48 -4.88 -26.90
C ASP A 175 14.91 -3.69 -26.03
N ILE A 176 14.62 -3.75 -24.73
CA ILE A 176 15.02 -2.69 -23.78
C ILE A 176 16.53 -2.71 -23.53
N ASN A 177 17.14 -3.88 -23.44
CA ASN A 177 18.58 -4.02 -23.32
C ASN A 177 19.31 -3.45 -24.57
N GLU A 178 18.83 -3.77 -25.77
CA GLU A 178 19.35 -3.18 -27.00
C GLU A 178 19.19 -1.66 -27.00
N LYS A 179 18.00 -1.16 -26.67
CA LYS A 179 17.69 0.27 -26.63
C LYS A 179 18.61 1.08 -25.73
N PHE A 180 19.01 0.54 -24.59
CA PHE A 180 19.86 1.24 -23.61
C PHE A 180 21.33 0.81 -23.67
N GLY A 181 21.70 -0.12 -24.56
CA GLY A 181 23.05 -0.67 -24.66
C GLY A 181 23.42 -1.51 -23.43
N TRP A 182 22.42 -2.11 -22.77
CA TRP A 182 22.64 -2.94 -21.60
C TRP A 182 22.94 -4.39 -22.01
N LYS A 183 23.96 -4.97 -21.37
CA LYS A 183 24.23 -6.41 -21.50
C LYS A 183 23.51 -7.16 -20.38
N PRO A 184 22.94 -8.35 -20.65
CA PRO A 184 22.48 -9.23 -19.58
C PRO A 184 23.57 -9.48 -18.55
N ILE A 185 23.18 -9.50 -17.27
CA ILE A 185 24.08 -9.75 -16.16
C ILE A 185 24.27 -11.25 -16.01
N THR A 186 25.51 -11.69 -15.89
CA THR A 186 25.86 -13.03 -15.47
C THR A 186 25.90 -13.08 -13.95
N LEU A 187 24.92 -13.76 -13.34
CA LEU A 187 24.80 -13.84 -11.89
C LEU A 187 25.91 -14.71 -11.31
N LYS A 188 26.52 -14.25 -10.22
CA LYS A 188 27.49 -15.00 -9.44
C LYS A 188 26.81 -15.77 -8.30
N SER A 189 27.59 -16.58 -7.58
CA SER A 189 27.14 -17.36 -6.42
C SER A 189 26.29 -16.50 -5.45
N LYS A 190 25.21 -17.04 -4.92
CA LYS A 190 24.23 -16.41 -4.02
C LYS A 190 23.34 -15.32 -4.64
N GLU A 191 23.67 -14.72 -5.78
CA GLU A 191 22.90 -13.59 -6.31
C GLU A 191 21.43 -13.96 -6.65
N GLY A 192 21.17 -15.18 -7.10
CA GLY A 192 19.82 -15.66 -7.28
C GLY A 192 19.00 -15.57 -6.01
N LEU A 193 19.52 -16.08 -4.87
CA LEU A 193 18.85 -15.94 -3.58
C LEU A 193 18.74 -14.48 -3.11
N ALA A 194 19.80 -13.69 -3.25
CA ALA A 194 19.77 -12.26 -2.88
C ALA A 194 18.67 -11.48 -3.62
N LEU A 195 18.41 -11.87 -4.87
CA LEU A 195 17.37 -11.24 -5.70
C LEU A 195 15.97 -11.76 -5.38
N LEU A 196 15.80 -13.04 -5.13
CA LEU A 196 14.50 -13.71 -4.99
C LEU A 196 13.99 -13.78 -3.55
N ASN A 197 14.87 -13.98 -2.56
CA ASN A 197 14.47 -13.96 -1.16
C ASN A 197 14.12 -12.54 -0.71
N GLY A 198 13.27 -12.46 0.30
CA GLY A 198 12.88 -11.21 0.94
C GLY A 198 11.43 -10.85 0.71
N THR A 199 11.01 -9.79 1.37
CA THR A 199 9.62 -9.38 1.53
C THR A 199 9.23 -8.18 0.66
N GLN A 200 10.00 -7.88 -0.41
CA GLN A 200 9.85 -6.62 -1.14
C GLN A 200 8.56 -6.52 -1.96
N PHE A 201 7.89 -7.62 -2.30
CA PHE A 201 6.55 -7.57 -2.86
C PHE A 201 5.54 -7.14 -1.79
N MET A 202 5.48 -7.84 -0.65
CA MET A 202 4.59 -7.51 0.47
C MET A 202 4.83 -6.09 1.00
N SER A 203 6.09 -5.72 1.24
CA SER A 203 6.45 -4.39 1.77
C SER A 203 6.15 -3.26 0.80
N SER A 204 6.20 -3.51 -0.51
CA SER A 204 5.85 -2.50 -1.52
C SER A 204 4.36 -2.21 -1.56
N TYR A 205 3.54 -3.26 -1.47
CA TYR A 205 2.11 -3.09 -1.26
C TYR A 205 1.84 -2.36 0.06
N ALA A 206 2.50 -2.75 1.16
CA ALA A 206 2.33 -2.13 2.47
C ALA A 206 2.65 -0.63 2.45
N VAL A 207 3.75 -0.22 1.80
CA VAL A 207 4.11 1.20 1.61
C VAL A 207 3.03 1.96 0.84
N TRP A 208 2.61 1.43 -0.31
CA TRP A 208 1.55 2.04 -1.11
C TRP A 208 0.24 2.15 -0.31
N LEU A 209 -0.13 1.08 0.40
CA LEU A 209 -1.33 1.02 1.22
C LEU A 209 -1.31 2.03 2.36
N LEU A 210 -0.17 2.21 3.04
CA LEU A 210 -0.03 3.20 4.11
C LEU A 210 -0.17 4.63 3.59
N ILE A 211 0.47 4.96 2.46
CA ILE A 211 0.33 6.28 1.84
C ILE A 211 -1.15 6.56 1.52
N LYS A 212 -1.87 5.58 0.97
CA LYS A 212 -3.30 5.70 0.65
C LYS A 212 -4.17 5.72 1.91
N ALA A 213 -3.94 4.83 2.87
CA ALA A 213 -4.74 4.72 4.09
C ALA A 213 -4.67 6.00 4.94
N ARG A 214 -3.50 6.60 5.10
CA ARG A 214 -3.32 7.89 5.79
C ARG A 214 -4.13 9.00 5.11
N LYS A 215 -4.00 9.11 3.77
CA LYS A 215 -4.78 10.06 2.98
C LYS A 215 -6.29 9.84 3.15
N LEU A 216 -6.76 8.59 3.01
CA LEU A 216 -8.18 8.26 3.08
C LEU A 216 -8.75 8.46 4.48
N SER A 217 -7.99 8.16 5.54
CA SER A 217 -8.39 8.40 6.92
C SER A 217 -8.63 9.89 7.19
N TRP A 218 -7.79 10.77 6.64
CA TRP A 218 -7.96 12.22 6.73
C TRP A 218 -9.15 12.71 5.88
N LEU A 219 -9.31 12.21 4.65
CA LEU A 219 -10.45 12.54 3.78
C LEU A 219 -11.77 12.03 4.36
N ALA A 220 -11.78 10.88 5.05
CA ALA A 220 -12.97 10.38 5.73
C ALA A 220 -13.47 11.35 6.80
N ASP A 221 -12.58 12.05 7.49
CA ASP A 221 -13.00 13.09 8.44
C ASP A 221 -13.65 14.26 7.71
N ILE A 222 -13.07 14.76 6.61
CA ILE A 222 -13.64 15.87 5.83
C ILE A 222 -15.01 15.49 5.26
N VAL A 223 -15.10 14.33 4.60
CA VAL A 223 -16.35 13.85 4.01
C VAL A 223 -17.40 13.58 5.11
N GLY A 224 -16.95 13.02 6.25
CA GLY A 224 -17.79 12.84 7.43
C GLY A 224 -18.30 14.16 8.03
N ALA A 225 -17.48 15.22 8.01
CA ALA A 225 -17.89 16.55 8.45
C ALA A 225 -18.94 17.17 7.50
N VAL A 226 -18.74 17.05 6.18
CA VAL A 226 -19.79 17.44 5.19
C VAL A 226 -21.09 16.68 5.43
N SER A 227 -21.01 15.37 5.70
CA SER A 227 -22.16 14.52 6.02
C SER A 227 -22.86 14.95 7.32
N LEU A 228 -22.08 15.27 8.35
CA LEU A 228 -22.60 15.74 9.66
C LEU A 228 -23.37 17.05 9.51
N GLU A 229 -22.80 18.01 8.81
CA GLU A 229 -23.43 19.30 8.50
C GLU A 229 -24.72 19.10 7.71
N ALA A 230 -24.65 18.31 6.64
CA ALA A 230 -25.81 18.01 5.82
C ALA A 230 -26.93 17.30 6.58
N PHE A 231 -26.59 16.46 7.55
CA PHE A 231 -27.57 15.77 8.42
C PHE A 231 -28.12 16.64 9.54
N ASP A 232 -27.63 17.87 9.70
CA ASP A 232 -27.94 18.74 10.86
C ASP A 232 -27.51 18.09 12.18
N GLY A 233 -26.28 17.58 12.19
CA GLY A 233 -25.71 16.88 13.34
C GLY A 233 -25.23 17.82 14.43
N ARG A 234 -24.79 17.23 15.56
CA ARG A 234 -24.37 17.91 16.78
C ARG A 234 -22.87 17.96 16.92
N ILE A 235 -22.34 19.04 17.50
CA ILE A 235 -20.90 19.22 17.77
C ILE A 235 -20.44 18.60 19.10
N GLU A 236 -21.33 18.39 20.05
CA GLU A 236 -20.99 17.95 21.41
C GLU A 236 -20.23 16.62 21.45
N PRO A 237 -20.45 15.62 20.55
CA PRO A 237 -19.65 14.41 20.51
C PRO A 237 -18.15 14.63 20.26
N PHE A 238 -17.75 15.80 19.76
CA PHE A 238 -16.35 16.15 19.48
C PHE A 238 -15.73 17.00 20.59
N ASN A 239 -16.45 17.24 21.71
CA ASN A 239 -15.92 17.98 22.84
C ASN A 239 -14.73 17.25 23.47
N MET A 240 -13.58 17.93 23.58
CA MET A 240 -12.32 17.35 24.04
C MET A 240 -12.41 16.72 25.44
N LEU A 241 -13.29 17.22 26.33
CA LEU A 241 -13.50 16.65 27.67
C LEU A 241 -13.95 15.17 27.63
N VAL A 242 -14.70 14.79 26.59
CA VAL A 242 -15.11 13.40 26.38
C VAL A 242 -13.91 12.50 26.04
N HIS A 243 -12.94 13.05 25.31
CA HIS A 243 -11.84 12.27 24.75
C HIS A 243 -10.65 12.16 25.69
N ILE A 244 -10.40 13.15 26.57
CA ILE A 244 -9.32 13.08 27.55
C ILE A 244 -9.59 12.04 28.66
N VAL A 245 -10.85 11.70 28.95
CA VAL A 245 -11.20 10.65 29.94
C VAL A 245 -11.16 9.24 29.32
N ARG A 246 -10.99 9.14 27.98
CA ARG A 246 -10.77 7.90 27.23
C ARG A 246 -9.68 8.16 26.15
N PRO A 247 -8.40 8.23 26.56
CA PRO A 247 -7.36 8.89 25.80
C PRO A 247 -6.71 8.03 24.70
N HIS A 248 -7.50 7.48 23.77
CA HIS A 248 -6.96 6.90 22.53
C HIS A 248 -6.49 8.02 21.60
N ALA A 249 -5.25 7.92 21.11
CA ALA A 249 -4.63 8.99 20.32
C ALA A 249 -5.42 9.34 19.07
N GLY A 250 -5.84 8.34 18.29
CA GLY A 250 -6.64 8.55 17.10
C GLY A 250 -8.02 9.15 17.38
N GLN A 251 -8.65 8.79 18.52
CA GLN A 251 -9.93 9.37 18.95
C GLN A 251 -9.77 10.86 19.24
N ILE A 252 -8.73 11.26 19.98
CA ILE A 252 -8.40 12.66 20.30
C ILE A 252 -8.13 13.44 19.01
N THR A 253 -7.29 12.88 18.14
CA THR A 253 -6.94 13.49 16.84
C THR A 253 -8.18 13.73 15.98
N THR A 254 -9.07 12.73 15.89
CA THR A 254 -10.30 12.86 15.10
C THR A 254 -11.23 13.93 15.68
N ALA A 255 -11.41 13.99 17.01
CA ALA A 255 -12.25 14.99 17.65
C ALA A 255 -11.71 16.40 17.43
N ALA A 256 -10.39 16.60 17.57
CA ALA A 256 -9.74 17.87 17.30
C ALA A 256 -9.91 18.30 15.83
N HIS A 257 -9.72 17.38 14.90
CA HIS A 257 -9.88 17.66 13.48
C HIS A 257 -11.32 18.08 13.13
N PHE A 258 -12.35 17.38 13.66
CA PHE A 258 -13.74 17.77 13.45
C PHE A 258 -14.05 19.15 14.05
N THR A 259 -13.53 19.47 15.23
CA THR A 259 -13.70 20.79 15.83
C THR A 259 -13.15 21.89 14.91
N GLN A 260 -11.98 21.67 14.29
CA GLN A 260 -11.39 22.60 13.32
C GLN A 260 -12.21 22.69 12.02
N LEU A 261 -12.61 21.53 11.48
CA LEU A 261 -13.40 21.46 10.23
C LEU A 261 -14.74 22.18 10.33
N LEU A 262 -15.34 22.24 11.51
CA LEU A 262 -16.67 22.79 11.76
C LEU A 262 -16.65 24.22 12.33
N GLU A 263 -15.46 24.79 12.56
CA GLU A 263 -15.31 26.13 13.13
C GLU A 263 -15.94 27.19 12.24
N GLY A 264 -16.81 28.02 12.81
CA GLY A 264 -17.49 29.10 12.10
C GLY A 264 -18.72 28.69 11.28
N SER A 265 -19.15 27.40 11.36
CA SER A 265 -20.34 26.92 10.65
C SER A 265 -21.63 27.53 11.21
N GLU A 266 -22.44 28.11 10.34
CA GLU A 266 -23.80 28.59 10.66
C GLU A 266 -24.75 27.42 10.93
N ILE A 267 -24.55 26.28 10.25
CA ILE A 267 -25.37 25.07 10.40
C ILE A 267 -25.16 24.45 11.79
N ILE A 268 -23.89 24.33 12.23
CA ILE A 268 -23.56 23.82 13.57
C ILE A 268 -24.06 24.75 14.68
N ALA A 269 -24.01 26.05 14.45
CA ALA A 269 -24.42 27.09 15.45
C ALA A 269 -25.93 27.10 15.69
N GLN A 270 -26.75 26.47 14.83
CA GLN A 270 -28.20 26.44 15.00
C GLN A 270 -28.62 25.68 16.25
N HIS A 271 -29.76 26.05 16.80
CA HIS A 271 -30.43 25.22 17.79
C HIS A 271 -30.79 23.86 17.20
N LYS A 272 -30.45 22.79 17.91
CA LYS A 272 -30.72 21.41 17.50
C LYS A 272 -31.94 20.86 18.20
N GLU A 273 -32.96 20.50 17.46
CA GLU A 273 -34.20 19.90 17.99
C GLU A 273 -33.98 18.50 18.58
N HIS A 274 -32.98 17.77 18.10
CA HIS A 274 -32.72 16.41 18.47
C HIS A 274 -31.68 16.31 19.58
N VAL A 275 -31.96 15.48 20.60
CA VAL A 275 -31.09 15.31 21.77
C VAL A 275 -29.74 14.68 21.41
N GLN A 276 -29.72 13.77 20.44
CA GLN A 276 -28.50 13.06 20.01
C GLN A 276 -28.58 12.57 18.58
N ASP A 277 -27.41 12.32 17.98
CA ASP A 277 -27.28 11.78 16.63
C ASP A 277 -27.22 10.25 16.62
N PRO A 278 -27.50 9.60 15.45
CA PRO A 278 -27.16 8.21 15.22
C PRO A 278 -25.66 7.95 15.40
N TYR A 279 -25.28 6.73 15.71
CA TYR A 279 -23.90 6.37 16.02
C TYR A 279 -22.94 6.62 14.86
N SER A 280 -23.40 6.53 13.60
CA SER A 280 -22.58 6.84 12.43
C SER A 280 -22.08 8.30 12.37
N PHE A 281 -22.68 9.20 13.15
CA PHE A 281 -22.25 10.57 13.37
C PHE A 281 -21.64 10.73 14.77
N ARG A 282 -22.37 10.34 15.80
CA ARG A 282 -21.95 10.56 17.20
C ARG A 282 -20.68 9.81 17.58
N CYS A 283 -20.42 8.63 16.98
CA CYS A 283 -19.27 7.80 17.28
C CYS A 283 -18.12 7.94 16.26
N ILE A 284 -18.14 8.97 15.42
CA ILE A 284 -17.04 9.23 14.48
C ILE A 284 -15.67 9.26 15.20
N PRO A 285 -15.47 9.98 16.31
CA PRO A 285 -14.16 10.01 16.97
C PRO A 285 -13.66 8.64 17.37
N GLN A 286 -14.55 7.77 17.87
CA GLN A 286 -14.19 6.42 18.32
C GLN A 286 -13.85 5.50 17.15
N VAL A 287 -14.61 5.56 16.06
CA VAL A 287 -14.46 4.63 14.92
C VAL A 287 -13.32 5.07 13.99
N HIS A 288 -13.32 6.34 13.54
CA HIS A 288 -12.22 6.87 12.74
C HIS A 288 -10.90 6.86 13.51
N GLY A 289 -10.97 7.16 14.83
CA GLY A 289 -9.81 7.14 15.71
C GLY A 289 -9.19 5.75 15.82
N ALA A 290 -9.99 4.71 16.00
CA ALA A 290 -9.49 3.34 16.05
C ALA A 290 -8.77 2.93 14.74
N SER A 291 -9.30 3.36 13.58
CA SER A 291 -8.62 3.13 12.29
C SER A 291 -7.30 3.90 12.19
N LYS A 292 -7.21 5.14 12.74
CA LYS A 292 -5.96 5.91 12.79
C LYS A 292 -4.90 5.24 13.64
N ASP A 293 -5.28 4.77 14.84
CA ASP A 293 -4.37 4.04 15.73
C ASP A 293 -3.86 2.74 15.09
N ALA A 294 -4.73 2.02 14.35
CA ALA A 294 -4.32 0.85 13.59
C ALA A 294 -3.33 1.19 12.47
N ILE A 295 -3.58 2.26 11.68
CA ILE A 295 -2.69 2.72 10.61
C ILE A 295 -1.31 3.08 11.18
N GLU A 296 -1.24 3.75 12.33
CA GLU A 296 0.02 4.11 13.00
C GLU A 296 0.82 2.87 13.43
N HIS A 297 0.14 1.87 14.02
CA HIS A 297 0.77 0.60 14.36
C HIS A 297 1.35 -0.11 13.13
N VAL A 298 0.58 -0.18 12.05
CA VAL A 298 1.03 -0.79 10.79
C VAL A 298 2.23 -0.05 10.23
N GLN A 299 2.24 1.29 10.27
CA GLN A 299 3.36 2.10 9.81
C GLN A 299 4.65 1.76 10.53
N HIS A 300 4.61 1.62 11.86
CA HIS A 300 5.78 1.27 12.65
C HIS A 300 6.41 -0.06 12.21
N VAL A 301 5.59 -1.09 11.98
CA VAL A 301 6.08 -2.41 11.53
C VAL A 301 6.65 -2.32 10.11
N VAL A 302 5.94 -1.64 9.21
CA VAL A 302 6.38 -1.51 7.80
C VAL A 302 7.66 -0.69 7.70
N GLU A 303 7.81 0.38 8.48
CA GLU A 303 9.06 1.16 8.51
C GLU A 303 10.25 0.34 9.02
N THR A 304 10.03 -0.55 9.98
CA THR A 304 11.07 -1.51 10.39
C THR A 304 11.45 -2.43 9.24
N GLU A 305 10.48 -2.98 8.55
CA GLU A 305 10.70 -3.95 7.45
C GLU A 305 11.43 -3.33 6.25
N ILE A 306 11.05 -2.14 5.81
CA ILE A 306 11.69 -1.48 4.66
C ILE A 306 13.12 -0.99 4.93
N ASN A 307 13.54 -0.99 6.20
CA ASN A 307 14.90 -0.69 6.66
C ASN A 307 15.66 -1.96 7.08
N SER A 308 15.26 -3.13 6.60
CA SER A 308 15.81 -4.43 6.99
C SER A 308 16.45 -5.18 5.84
N VAL A 309 17.35 -6.10 6.19
CA VAL A 309 17.89 -7.12 5.29
C VAL A 309 17.02 -8.37 5.43
N THR A 310 16.34 -8.74 4.37
CA THR A 310 15.31 -9.78 4.39
C THR A 310 15.60 -10.96 3.45
N ASP A 311 16.85 -11.12 3.00
CA ASP A 311 17.29 -12.30 2.24
C ASP A 311 18.02 -13.31 3.13
N ASN A 312 18.40 -14.46 2.54
CA ASN A 312 19.10 -15.56 3.22
C ASN A 312 20.03 -16.27 2.21
N PRO A 313 21.22 -16.73 2.65
CA PRO A 313 21.87 -16.47 3.93
C PRO A 313 22.33 -15.02 4.05
N THR A 314 22.44 -14.53 5.28
CA THR A 314 22.95 -13.19 5.56
C THR A 314 24.46 -13.23 5.74
N VAL A 315 25.19 -12.30 5.12
CA VAL A 315 26.67 -12.24 5.08
C VAL A 315 27.15 -11.12 5.99
N PHE A 316 28.08 -11.44 6.88
CA PHE A 316 28.72 -10.50 7.81
C PHE A 316 30.24 -10.51 7.57
N PRO A 317 30.76 -9.66 6.65
CA PRO A 317 32.19 -9.67 6.30
C PRO A 317 33.12 -9.30 7.43
N ASP A 318 32.72 -8.42 8.34
CA ASP A 318 33.51 -7.95 9.46
C ASP A 318 33.67 -9.00 10.57
N GLU A 319 32.63 -9.81 10.76
CA GLU A 319 32.59 -10.91 11.72
C GLU A 319 33.13 -12.22 11.14
N ASP A 320 33.46 -12.24 9.85
CA ASP A 320 33.91 -13.43 9.11
C ASP A 320 32.89 -14.59 9.18
N ILE A 321 31.56 -14.29 9.05
CA ILE A 321 30.50 -15.28 9.20
C ILE A 321 29.43 -15.15 8.12
N ILE A 322 28.85 -16.29 7.73
CA ILE A 322 27.68 -16.39 6.87
C ILE A 322 26.63 -17.23 7.62
N VAL A 323 25.44 -16.65 7.83
CA VAL A 323 24.39 -17.25 8.66
C VAL A 323 23.15 -17.54 7.84
N SER A 324 22.71 -18.80 7.82
CA SER A 324 21.40 -19.18 7.29
C SER A 324 20.35 -19.06 8.39
N ALA A 325 19.33 -18.22 8.17
CA ALA A 325 18.27 -17.90 9.13
C ALA A 325 16.95 -17.63 8.42
N GLY A 326 15.96 -17.07 9.10
CA GLY A 326 14.58 -16.88 8.62
C GLY A 326 14.16 -15.43 8.36
N ASN A 327 15.10 -14.51 8.10
CA ASN A 327 14.78 -13.09 7.90
C ASN A 327 13.86 -12.79 6.70
N PHE A 328 13.70 -13.75 5.82
CA PHE A 328 12.74 -13.69 4.70
C PHE A 328 11.28 -13.91 5.11
N HIS A 329 11.01 -14.37 6.33
CA HIS A 329 9.66 -14.77 6.73
C HIS A 329 8.74 -13.56 6.89
N GLY A 330 7.69 -13.50 6.04
CA GLY A 330 6.81 -12.35 5.92
C GLY A 330 5.76 -12.21 7.03
N GLN A 331 5.83 -12.98 8.14
CA GLN A 331 4.80 -12.97 9.19
C GLN A 331 4.54 -11.58 9.80
N PRO A 332 5.55 -10.74 10.08
CA PRO A 332 5.29 -9.39 10.59
C PRO A 332 4.40 -8.56 9.65
N LEU A 333 4.66 -8.63 8.34
CA LEU A 333 3.84 -7.92 7.35
C LEU A 333 2.47 -8.55 7.17
N ALA A 334 2.37 -9.89 7.15
CA ALA A 334 1.10 -10.60 6.98
C ALA A 334 0.07 -10.18 8.03
N LEU A 335 0.46 -10.16 9.31
CA LEU A 335 -0.40 -9.78 10.43
C LEU A 335 -0.88 -8.34 10.31
N VAL A 336 0.02 -7.40 10.04
CA VAL A 336 -0.36 -5.98 9.99
C VAL A 336 -1.13 -5.62 8.73
N LEU A 337 -0.96 -6.34 7.61
CA LEU A 337 -1.73 -6.13 6.39
C LEU A 337 -3.18 -6.64 6.54
N ASP A 338 -3.39 -7.76 7.21
CA ASP A 338 -4.73 -8.21 7.57
C ASP A 338 -5.38 -7.24 8.56
N PHE A 339 -4.65 -6.73 9.55
CA PHE A 339 -5.14 -5.72 10.49
C PHE A 339 -5.50 -4.40 9.80
N LEU A 340 -4.68 -3.93 8.85
CA LEU A 340 -4.98 -2.76 8.04
C LEU A 340 -6.24 -2.95 7.20
N SER A 341 -6.43 -4.15 6.63
CA SER A 341 -7.65 -4.49 5.88
C SER A 341 -8.90 -4.32 6.73
N ILE A 342 -8.89 -4.78 7.99
CA ILE A 342 -10.00 -4.65 8.92
C ILE A 342 -10.25 -3.16 9.25
N ALA A 343 -9.20 -2.41 9.58
CA ALA A 343 -9.30 -1.00 9.93
C ALA A 343 -9.87 -0.15 8.78
N MET A 344 -9.43 -0.41 7.56
CA MET A 344 -9.92 0.31 6.38
C MET A 344 -11.34 -0.10 6.00
N ALA A 345 -11.69 -1.38 6.13
CA ALA A 345 -13.06 -1.84 5.87
C ALA A 345 -14.07 -1.17 6.84
N GLU A 346 -13.69 -1.00 8.11
CA GLU A 346 -14.55 -0.35 9.12
C GLU A 346 -14.73 1.14 8.83
N LEU A 347 -13.69 1.82 8.32
CA LEU A 347 -13.80 3.20 7.86
C LEU A 347 -14.82 3.35 6.71
N GLY A 348 -14.84 2.39 5.77
CA GLY A 348 -15.85 2.32 4.72
C GLY A 348 -17.24 1.95 5.24
N ASN A 349 -17.31 1.10 6.26
CA ASN A 349 -18.56 0.65 6.86
C ASN A 349 -19.33 1.82 7.53
N ILE A 350 -18.68 2.60 8.37
CA ILE A 350 -19.31 3.76 9.00
C ILE A 350 -19.68 4.84 7.97
N SER A 351 -18.89 5.01 6.91
CA SER A 351 -19.19 5.91 5.77
C SER A 351 -20.53 5.53 5.12
N GLU A 352 -20.70 4.27 4.81
CA GLU A 352 -21.95 3.78 4.20
C GLU A 352 -23.16 3.98 5.13
N ARG A 353 -23.01 3.80 6.45
CA ARG A 353 -24.10 4.10 7.40
C ARG A 353 -24.50 5.57 7.39
N ARG A 354 -23.57 6.51 7.16
CA ARG A 354 -23.90 7.94 6.98
C ARG A 354 -24.68 8.16 5.67
N ILE A 355 -24.27 7.53 4.57
CA ILE A 355 -25.01 7.59 3.30
C ILE A 355 -26.48 7.19 3.51
N TYR A 356 -26.72 6.08 4.21
CA TYR A 356 -28.07 5.64 4.52
C TYR A 356 -28.87 6.68 5.32
N GLN A 357 -28.28 7.31 6.32
CA GLN A 357 -28.95 8.36 7.10
C GLN A 357 -29.32 9.57 6.25
N LEU A 358 -28.42 10.01 5.37
CA LEU A 358 -28.64 11.18 4.51
C LEU A 358 -29.85 10.99 3.56
N ILE A 359 -30.03 9.79 3.01
CA ILE A 359 -31.12 9.53 2.06
C ILE A 359 -32.45 9.17 2.71
N SER A 360 -32.50 9.06 4.05
CA SER A 360 -33.63 8.50 4.79
C SER A 360 -34.84 9.44 4.95
N GLY A 361 -34.77 10.67 4.45
CA GLY A 361 -35.82 11.68 4.63
C GLY A 361 -35.96 12.22 6.04
N LYS A 362 -34.91 12.07 6.87
CA LYS A 362 -34.82 12.58 8.25
C LYS A 362 -34.19 13.97 8.32
N ARG A 363 -34.36 14.63 9.47
CA ARG A 363 -33.75 15.92 9.75
C ARG A 363 -34.06 17.01 8.71
N GLY A 364 -35.28 17.00 8.14
CA GLY A 364 -35.71 17.95 7.12
C GLY A 364 -35.11 17.76 5.73
N LEU A 365 -34.33 16.69 5.52
CA LEU A 365 -33.88 16.31 4.18
C LEU A 365 -35.01 15.62 3.41
N PRO A 366 -35.15 15.85 2.08
CA PRO A 366 -36.10 15.09 1.28
C PRO A 366 -35.68 13.62 1.16
N SER A 367 -36.64 12.71 1.09
CA SER A 367 -36.40 11.30 0.84
C SER A 367 -35.56 11.13 -0.43
N PHE A 368 -34.49 10.33 -0.34
CA PHE A 368 -33.56 10.08 -1.44
C PHE A 368 -32.92 11.33 -2.06
N LEU A 369 -32.88 12.45 -1.31
CA LEU A 369 -32.23 13.72 -1.68
C LEU A 369 -32.67 14.29 -3.04
N VAL A 370 -33.96 14.12 -3.37
CA VAL A 370 -34.55 14.67 -4.59
C VAL A 370 -35.84 15.48 -4.29
N LYS A 371 -36.09 16.45 -5.16
CA LYS A 371 -37.40 17.08 -5.27
C LYS A 371 -38.35 16.08 -5.98
N ASN A 372 -39.58 15.95 -5.66
CA ASN A 372 -40.52 15.04 -6.28
C ASN A 372 -40.16 13.54 -6.21
N PRO A 373 -39.97 12.96 -4.99
CA PRO A 373 -39.75 11.53 -4.84
C PRO A 373 -40.95 10.75 -5.41
N GLY A 374 -40.68 9.64 -6.09
CA GLY A 374 -41.69 8.85 -6.83
C GLY A 374 -41.59 9.08 -8.34
N LEU A 375 -41.54 10.33 -8.80
CA LEU A 375 -41.12 10.64 -10.18
C LEU A 375 -39.59 10.43 -10.34
N ASN A 376 -38.82 10.80 -9.33
CA ASN A 376 -37.37 10.60 -9.25
C ASN A 376 -37.05 9.57 -8.16
N SER A 377 -36.10 8.66 -8.46
CA SER A 377 -35.55 7.70 -7.52
C SER A 377 -34.35 8.28 -6.74
N GLY A 378 -33.70 9.30 -7.30
CA GLY A 378 -32.60 10.04 -6.69
C GLY A 378 -31.43 9.18 -6.25
N PHE A 379 -31.03 9.35 -5.00
CA PHE A 379 -29.85 8.72 -4.42
C PHE A 379 -30.11 7.36 -3.77
N MET A 380 -31.26 6.71 -4.05
CA MET A 380 -31.60 5.38 -3.53
C MET A 380 -30.53 4.34 -3.94
N ILE A 381 -30.25 4.23 -5.23
CA ILE A 381 -29.34 3.19 -5.78
C ILE A 381 -27.87 3.49 -5.55
N PRO A 382 -27.36 4.73 -5.52
CA PRO A 382 -26.03 5.05 -5.02
C PRO A 382 -25.72 4.44 -3.63
N GLN A 383 -26.68 4.45 -2.69
CA GLN A 383 -26.50 3.79 -1.40
C GLN A 383 -26.38 2.27 -1.55
N TYR A 384 -27.17 1.62 -2.43
CA TYR A 384 -27.04 0.19 -2.69
C TYR A 384 -25.65 -0.17 -3.23
N ALA A 385 -25.10 0.68 -4.11
CA ALA A 385 -23.73 0.50 -4.62
C ALA A 385 -22.70 0.53 -3.48
N ALA A 386 -22.80 1.51 -2.57
CA ALA A 386 -21.91 1.59 -1.40
C ALA A 386 -22.06 0.37 -0.49
N ALA A 387 -23.29 -0.05 -0.18
CA ALA A 387 -23.58 -1.23 0.65
C ALA A 387 -23.04 -2.53 0.05
N SER A 388 -23.14 -2.68 -1.29
CA SER A 388 -22.56 -3.82 -2.01
C SER A 388 -21.04 -3.87 -1.88
N ILE A 389 -20.36 -2.73 -1.99
CA ILE A 389 -18.91 -2.62 -1.85
C ILE A 389 -18.47 -2.93 -0.40
N VAL A 390 -19.21 -2.46 0.59
CA VAL A 390 -18.98 -2.79 2.02
C VAL A 390 -19.11 -4.30 2.25
N ASN A 391 -20.09 -4.95 1.66
CA ASN A 391 -20.24 -6.41 1.76
C ASN A 391 -19.05 -7.15 1.13
N GLN A 392 -18.52 -6.70 -0.01
CA GLN A 392 -17.28 -7.26 -0.58
C GLN A 392 -16.09 -7.12 0.39
N ASN A 393 -15.94 -5.95 1.03
CA ASN A 393 -14.86 -5.73 1.99
C ASN A 393 -14.91 -6.73 3.14
N LYS A 394 -16.10 -7.11 3.63
CA LYS A 394 -16.25 -8.15 4.65
C LYS A 394 -15.58 -9.47 4.24
N ALA A 395 -15.73 -9.90 2.98
CA ALA A 395 -15.07 -11.09 2.47
C ALA A 395 -13.54 -10.90 2.38
N PHE A 396 -13.09 -9.72 2.00
CA PHE A 396 -11.67 -9.40 1.89
C PHE A 396 -10.96 -9.18 3.23
N THR A 397 -11.65 -9.02 4.35
CA THR A 397 -11.06 -8.91 5.69
C THR A 397 -10.83 -10.24 6.40
N MET A 398 -11.19 -11.38 5.79
CA MET A 398 -10.84 -12.69 6.35
C MET A 398 -9.31 -12.83 6.39
N PRO A 399 -8.69 -13.06 7.57
CA PRO A 399 -7.24 -13.09 7.68
C PRO A 399 -6.58 -14.19 6.85
N CYS A 400 -5.54 -13.84 6.08
CA CYS A 400 -4.66 -14.79 5.40
C CYS A 400 -3.52 -15.25 6.31
N SER A 401 -3.09 -14.38 7.22
CA SER A 401 -1.96 -14.62 8.14
C SER A 401 -2.18 -15.76 9.14
N THR A 402 -3.40 -16.29 9.23
CA THR A 402 -3.76 -17.42 10.10
C THR A 402 -3.74 -18.76 9.39
N ASP A 403 -3.41 -18.79 8.09
CA ASP A 403 -3.29 -20.01 7.29
C ASP A 403 -1.83 -20.35 7.03
N SER A 404 -1.52 -21.64 6.89
CA SER A 404 -0.20 -22.13 6.53
C SER A 404 -0.31 -23.43 5.76
N ILE A 405 0.53 -23.60 4.73
CA ILE A 405 0.56 -24.76 3.86
C ILE A 405 2.00 -25.28 3.78
N GLU A 406 2.19 -26.55 4.07
CA GLU A 406 3.48 -27.21 3.93
C GLU A 406 3.92 -27.25 2.47
N SER A 407 5.19 -26.91 2.21
CA SER A 407 5.79 -26.89 0.89
C SER A 407 7.25 -27.38 0.91
N SER A 408 7.88 -27.53 -0.27
CA SER A 408 9.30 -27.88 -0.43
C SER A 408 9.70 -29.16 0.33
N GLN A 409 8.88 -30.21 0.25
CA GLN A 409 9.11 -31.50 0.94
C GLN A 409 9.20 -31.35 2.47
N GLY A 410 8.40 -30.46 3.06
CA GLY A 410 8.40 -30.18 4.49
C GLY A 410 9.51 -29.28 5.00
N GLN A 411 10.39 -28.78 4.13
CA GLN A 411 11.41 -27.79 4.53
C GLN A 411 10.78 -26.44 4.86
N GLU A 412 9.70 -26.08 4.18
CA GLU A 412 8.92 -24.87 4.36
C GLU A 412 7.53 -25.27 4.90
N ASP A 413 7.49 -25.72 6.16
CA ASP A 413 6.32 -26.29 6.84
C ASP A 413 5.44 -25.22 7.50
N HIS A 414 5.93 -24.00 7.60
CA HIS A 414 5.19 -22.82 8.06
C HIS A 414 5.47 -21.62 7.16
N VAL A 415 4.42 -21.01 6.61
CA VAL A 415 4.47 -19.88 5.68
C VAL A 415 3.55 -18.75 6.14
N SER A 416 3.81 -17.52 5.68
CA SER A 416 3.12 -16.33 6.19
C SER A 416 1.81 -15.98 5.49
N MET A 417 1.64 -16.39 4.23
CA MET A 417 0.57 -15.95 3.31
C MET A 417 0.48 -14.41 3.16
N GLY A 418 1.56 -13.70 3.46
CA GLY A 418 1.58 -12.23 3.49
C GLY A 418 1.36 -11.59 2.12
N ALA A 419 1.74 -12.24 1.02
CA ALA A 419 1.44 -11.77 -0.32
C ALA A 419 -0.08 -11.71 -0.59
N ASN A 420 -0.83 -12.70 -0.12
CA ASN A 420 -2.29 -12.72 -0.21
C ASN A 420 -2.92 -11.66 0.70
N ALA A 421 -2.38 -11.44 1.91
CA ALA A 421 -2.81 -10.35 2.79
C ALA A 421 -2.62 -8.99 2.12
N ALA A 422 -1.47 -8.78 1.43
CA ALA A 422 -1.13 -7.55 0.73
C ALA A 422 -2.10 -7.24 -0.44
N THR A 423 -2.30 -8.22 -1.33
CA THR A 423 -3.18 -8.04 -2.49
C THR A 423 -4.65 -7.89 -2.10
N LYS A 424 -5.09 -8.57 -1.06
CA LYS A 424 -6.43 -8.40 -0.48
C LYS A 424 -6.63 -7.01 0.13
N CYS A 425 -5.67 -6.53 0.92
CA CYS A 425 -5.70 -5.19 1.50
C CYS A 425 -5.77 -4.12 0.41
N TYR A 426 -5.09 -4.32 -0.72
CA TYR A 426 -5.17 -3.44 -1.89
C TYR A 426 -6.61 -3.31 -2.42
N LEU A 427 -7.36 -4.40 -2.49
CA LEU A 427 -8.77 -4.38 -2.91
C LEU A 427 -9.63 -3.60 -1.92
N VAL A 428 -9.43 -3.81 -0.61
CA VAL A 428 -10.18 -3.10 0.46
C VAL A 428 -9.93 -1.60 0.38
N VAL A 429 -8.68 -1.17 0.31
CA VAL A 429 -8.32 0.27 0.25
C VAL A 429 -8.92 0.95 -0.99
N ASN A 430 -8.85 0.29 -2.15
CA ASN A 430 -9.49 0.80 -3.37
C ASN A 430 -11.02 0.85 -3.27
N ASN A 431 -11.64 -0.06 -2.54
CA ASN A 431 -13.07 -0.03 -2.27
C ASN A 431 -13.44 1.13 -1.32
N VAL A 432 -12.61 1.45 -0.34
CA VAL A 432 -12.83 2.62 0.56
C VAL A 432 -12.80 3.93 -0.23
N VAL A 433 -11.93 4.08 -1.22
CA VAL A 433 -11.94 5.24 -2.13
C VAL A 433 -13.31 5.42 -2.80
N LYS A 434 -13.89 4.30 -3.28
CA LYS A 434 -15.21 4.31 -3.94
C LYS A 434 -16.32 4.68 -2.96
N ILE A 435 -16.30 4.12 -1.75
CA ILE A 435 -17.29 4.39 -0.71
C ILE A 435 -17.26 5.86 -0.30
N LEU A 436 -16.07 6.42 -0.05
CA LEU A 436 -15.92 7.85 0.28
C LEU A 436 -16.36 8.77 -0.87
N GLY A 437 -16.10 8.36 -2.12
CA GLY A 437 -16.61 9.08 -3.29
C GLY A 437 -18.14 9.10 -3.35
N ILE A 438 -18.79 7.97 -3.05
CA ILE A 438 -20.26 7.88 -2.97
C ILE A 438 -20.79 8.68 -1.76
N GLU A 439 -20.09 8.64 -0.61
CA GLU A 439 -20.49 9.45 0.54
C GLU A 439 -20.44 10.94 0.21
N LEU A 440 -19.34 11.42 -0.37
CA LEU A 440 -19.22 12.83 -0.76
C LEU A 440 -20.30 13.23 -1.77
N PHE A 441 -20.64 12.36 -2.71
CA PHE A 441 -21.71 12.61 -3.67
C PHE A 441 -23.06 12.81 -2.97
N ASN A 442 -23.41 11.96 -2.00
CA ASN A 442 -24.62 12.09 -1.19
C ASN A 442 -24.58 13.30 -0.24
N ALA A 443 -23.44 13.51 0.43
CA ALA A 443 -23.28 14.56 1.42
C ALA A 443 -23.34 15.96 0.80
N ALA A 444 -22.67 16.16 -0.33
CA ALA A 444 -22.74 17.43 -1.05
C ALA A 444 -24.17 17.71 -1.55
N GLN A 445 -24.86 16.70 -2.11
CA GLN A 445 -26.27 16.83 -2.49
C GLN A 445 -27.15 17.22 -1.30
N ALA A 446 -26.98 16.57 -0.16
CA ALA A 446 -27.75 16.85 1.05
C ALA A 446 -27.43 18.23 1.64
N LEU A 447 -26.18 18.68 1.57
CA LEU A 447 -25.75 20.00 2.07
C LEU A 447 -26.45 21.14 1.32
N ASP A 448 -26.68 21.00 0.02
CA ASP A 448 -27.36 22.02 -0.77
C ASP A 448 -28.81 22.27 -0.33
N PHE A 449 -29.47 21.29 0.32
CA PHE A 449 -30.79 21.50 0.93
C PHE A 449 -30.72 22.31 2.24
N ARG A 450 -29.53 22.59 2.78
CA ARG A 450 -29.34 23.49 3.95
C ARG A 450 -29.20 24.96 3.56
N ARG A 451 -29.06 25.26 2.28
CA ARG A 451 -28.93 26.66 1.82
C ARG A 451 -30.18 27.47 2.20
N PRO A 452 -30.03 28.77 2.62
CA PRO A 452 -28.84 29.63 2.46
C PRO A 452 -27.78 29.53 3.54
N LEU A 453 -27.95 28.70 4.58
CA LEU A 453 -26.97 28.54 5.65
C LEU A 453 -25.63 28.00 5.09
N LYS A 454 -24.55 28.51 5.66
CA LYS A 454 -23.18 28.14 5.28
C LYS A 454 -22.56 27.20 6.30
N THR A 455 -21.77 26.25 5.82
CA THR A 455 -20.84 25.48 6.64
C THR A 455 -19.58 26.31 6.96
N SER A 456 -18.54 25.72 7.51
CA SER A 456 -17.26 26.41 7.75
C SER A 456 -16.61 26.87 6.44
N GLU A 457 -15.75 27.89 6.50
CA GLU A 457 -15.04 28.41 5.32
C GLU A 457 -14.27 27.29 4.57
N PHE A 458 -13.59 26.43 5.30
CA PHE A 458 -12.87 25.29 4.72
C PHE A 458 -13.81 24.33 3.96
N LEU A 459 -14.92 23.92 4.57
CA LEU A 459 -15.85 22.99 3.95
C LEU A 459 -16.62 23.65 2.78
N GLU A 460 -16.93 24.96 2.85
CA GLU A 460 -17.50 25.69 1.70
C GLU A 460 -16.56 25.65 0.50
N GLU A 461 -15.26 25.93 0.69
CA GLU A 461 -14.29 25.88 -0.41
C GLU A 461 -14.08 24.46 -0.92
N PHE A 462 -14.01 23.47 -0.02
CA PHE A 462 -13.90 22.05 -0.41
C PHE A 462 -15.09 21.60 -1.27
N VAL A 463 -16.32 21.90 -0.85
CA VAL A 463 -17.53 21.55 -1.60
C VAL A 463 -17.64 22.37 -2.88
N LYS A 464 -17.23 23.62 -2.89
CA LYS A 464 -17.18 24.44 -4.11
C LYS A 464 -16.23 23.86 -5.15
N CYS A 465 -15.00 23.46 -4.77
CA CYS A 465 -14.08 22.75 -5.65
C CYS A 465 -14.69 21.43 -6.17
N TYR A 466 -15.37 20.68 -5.31
CA TYR A 466 -16.07 19.46 -5.72
C TYR A 466 -17.18 19.72 -6.75
N ARG A 467 -17.96 20.79 -6.58
CA ARG A 467 -19.06 21.20 -7.47
C ARG A 467 -18.60 21.61 -8.87
N GLU A 468 -17.34 21.92 -9.08
CA GLU A 468 -16.77 22.13 -10.42
C GLU A 468 -16.81 20.85 -11.28
N PHE A 469 -16.79 19.67 -10.64
CA PHE A 469 -16.78 18.37 -11.30
C PHE A 469 -18.14 17.66 -11.25
N VAL A 470 -18.86 17.80 -10.14
CA VAL A 470 -20.13 17.09 -9.86
C VAL A 470 -21.22 18.10 -9.51
N PRO A 471 -22.14 18.41 -10.44
CA PRO A 471 -23.20 19.38 -10.21
C PRO A 471 -24.25 18.84 -9.23
N PHE A 472 -25.10 19.74 -8.71
CA PHE A 472 -26.32 19.38 -8.01
C PHE A 472 -27.25 18.58 -8.95
N VAL A 473 -27.87 17.51 -8.45
CA VAL A 473 -28.78 16.65 -9.20
C VAL A 473 -30.23 17.08 -8.89
N GLU A 474 -30.84 17.75 -9.83
CA GLU A 474 -32.23 18.21 -9.68
C GLU A 474 -33.26 17.14 -10.04
N ASN A 475 -32.97 16.37 -11.10
CA ASN A 475 -33.78 15.26 -11.59
C ASN A 475 -32.88 14.05 -11.84
N ASP A 476 -33.49 12.86 -11.92
CA ASP A 476 -32.74 11.63 -12.21
C ASP A 476 -31.89 11.76 -13.46
N THR A 477 -30.66 11.32 -13.38
CA THR A 477 -29.64 11.37 -14.42
C THR A 477 -28.77 10.12 -14.41
N TYR A 478 -27.83 10.00 -15.35
CA TYR A 478 -26.90 8.87 -15.39
C TYR A 478 -25.88 8.94 -14.25
N MET A 479 -26.22 8.34 -13.10
CA MET A 479 -25.50 8.44 -11.83
C MET A 479 -24.08 7.89 -11.88
N HIS A 480 -23.81 6.87 -12.75
CA HIS A 480 -22.46 6.27 -12.84
C HIS A 480 -21.36 7.29 -13.15
N GLU A 481 -21.62 8.20 -14.09
CA GLU A 481 -20.62 9.23 -14.46
C GLU A 481 -20.31 10.17 -13.29
N LEU A 482 -21.33 10.56 -12.52
CA LEU A 482 -21.17 11.44 -11.38
C LEU A 482 -20.45 10.74 -10.21
N ILE A 483 -20.76 9.48 -9.98
CA ILE A 483 -20.05 8.65 -8.99
C ILE A 483 -18.56 8.50 -9.40
N ARG A 484 -18.29 8.21 -10.68
CA ARG A 484 -16.92 8.12 -11.18
C ARG A 484 -16.15 9.43 -10.97
N LYS A 485 -16.75 10.58 -11.31
CA LYS A 485 -16.14 11.91 -11.05
C LYS A 485 -15.90 12.15 -9.56
N SER A 486 -16.81 11.69 -8.69
CA SER A 486 -16.62 11.78 -7.22
C SER A 486 -15.44 10.93 -6.75
N ILE A 487 -15.30 9.71 -7.27
CA ILE A 487 -14.16 8.81 -6.99
C ILE A 487 -12.84 9.44 -7.49
N ASP A 488 -12.86 10.00 -8.71
CA ASP A 488 -11.70 10.69 -9.29
C ASP A 488 -11.30 11.91 -8.46
N PHE A 489 -12.28 12.67 -7.95
CA PHE A 489 -12.03 13.79 -7.05
C PHE A 489 -11.33 13.33 -5.76
N ILE A 490 -11.84 12.29 -5.06
CA ILE A 490 -11.22 11.72 -3.85
C ILE A 490 -9.78 11.28 -4.13
N ASN A 491 -9.53 10.65 -5.29
CA ASN A 491 -8.18 10.26 -5.69
C ASN A 491 -7.28 11.46 -5.97
N GLY A 492 -7.82 12.54 -6.54
CA GLY A 492 -7.09 13.73 -6.96
C GLY A 492 -6.77 14.73 -5.83
N VAL A 493 -7.54 14.75 -4.74
CA VAL A 493 -7.30 15.66 -3.61
C VAL A 493 -5.88 15.44 -3.07
N ARG A 494 -5.14 16.53 -2.95
CA ARG A 494 -3.82 16.54 -2.29
C ARG A 494 -4.01 16.93 -0.83
N VAL A 495 -3.57 16.05 0.04
CA VAL A 495 -3.53 16.30 1.49
C VAL A 495 -2.12 16.74 1.83
N VAL A 496 -1.97 17.92 2.38
CA VAL A 496 -0.71 18.38 3.01
C VAL A 496 -0.80 17.94 4.46
N MET A 497 -0.16 16.79 4.74
CA MET A 497 -0.08 16.25 6.11
C MET A 497 1.16 16.77 6.83
#